data_11d13bcd2d07833f1d592a9ce674d9a6
#
_entry.id   11d13bcd2d07833f1d592a9ce674d9a6
#
_cell.length_a   1.000
_cell.length_b   1.000
_cell.length_c   1.000
_cell.angle_alpha   90.00
_cell.angle_beta   90.00
_cell.angle_gamma   90.00
#
_symmetry.space_group_name_H-M   'P 1'
#
loop_
_entity.id
_entity.type
_entity.pdbx_description
1 polymer ?
#
loop_
_entity_poly.entity_id
_entity_poly.type
_entity_poly.pdbx_seq_one_letter_code
_entity_poly.pdbx_strand_id
1 'polypeptide(L)'
;MTVLKVSGLTKNFGGLAAVSNVNLEIEERELIGLIGPNGAGKTTLFNLLTGVYDPSEGKIELNVEGTMKSIGGLKPYVITGLGLARTFQNIRLFKNMTVLDNVKLAMNKSVKYSTLATILRLPSYYREEQRVLEEAVKLLEVVGLAEKQTTLAKNLPYGQQRKLEIARALAAKPKILFLDEPPPG
;
A
#
# COMPACT_ATOMS: atom_id res chain seq x y z
N MET A 1 3.74 -3.99 -19.78
CA MET A 1 4.63 -2.82 -19.55
C MET A 1 5.23 -2.93 -18.17
N THR A 2 6.58 -2.85 -18.08
CA THR A 2 7.27 -2.99 -16.79
C THR A 2 6.86 -1.88 -15.82
N VAL A 3 6.43 -2.25 -14.63
CA VAL A 3 6.03 -1.34 -13.55
C VAL A 3 7.13 -1.19 -12.52
N LEU A 4 7.79 -2.28 -12.15
CA LEU A 4 8.91 -2.30 -11.20
C LEU A 4 10.06 -3.11 -11.77
N LYS A 5 11.28 -2.61 -11.64
CA LYS A 5 12.50 -3.32 -12.00
C LYS A 5 13.50 -3.25 -10.86
N VAL A 6 14.03 -4.38 -10.50
CA VAL A 6 15.05 -4.58 -9.46
C VAL A 6 16.26 -5.24 -10.10
N SER A 7 17.43 -4.67 -9.91
CA SER A 7 18.66 -5.14 -10.52
C SER A 7 19.78 -5.24 -9.48
N GLY A 8 20.31 -6.45 -9.30
CA GLY A 8 21.44 -6.74 -8.42
C GLY A 8 21.21 -6.38 -6.95
N LEU A 9 19.94 -6.38 -6.47
CA LEU A 9 19.58 -5.86 -5.17
C LEU A 9 20.19 -6.69 -4.05
N THR A 10 20.98 -6.04 -3.21
CA THR A 10 21.68 -6.67 -2.08
C THR A 10 21.46 -5.88 -0.81
N LYS A 11 21.26 -6.57 0.31
CA LYS A 11 21.22 -5.98 1.66
C LYS A 11 22.07 -6.77 2.63
N ASN A 12 23.06 -6.08 3.17
CA ASN A 12 23.94 -6.59 4.22
C ASN A 12 23.56 -5.95 5.57
N PHE A 13 23.53 -6.76 6.62
CA PHE A 13 23.46 -6.33 8.01
C PHE A 13 24.73 -6.79 8.71
N GLY A 14 25.70 -5.88 8.89
CA GLY A 14 27.04 -6.27 9.30
C GLY A 14 27.67 -7.28 8.34
N GLY A 15 28.07 -8.45 8.84
CA GLY A 15 28.66 -9.53 8.01
C GLY A 15 27.62 -10.48 7.35
N LEU A 16 26.31 -10.28 7.58
CA LEU A 16 25.26 -11.17 7.06
C LEU A 16 24.58 -10.55 5.83
N ALA A 17 24.62 -11.24 4.68
CA ALA A 17 23.83 -10.89 3.52
C ALA A 17 22.38 -11.44 3.69
N ALA A 18 21.43 -10.57 4.02
CA ALA A 18 20.03 -10.96 4.19
C ALA A 18 19.27 -11.07 2.86
N VAL A 19 19.72 -10.33 1.83
CA VAL A 19 19.28 -10.41 0.43
C VAL A 19 20.52 -10.24 -0.42
N SER A 20 20.72 -11.07 -1.45
CA SER A 20 21.91 -11.04 -2.29
C SER A 20 21.55 -11.15 -3.75
N ASN A 21 21.99 -10.17 -4.54
CA ASN A 21 21.92 -10.11 -6.01
C ASN A 21 20.52 -10.47 -6.58
N VAL A 22 19.46 -9.96 -5.97
CA VAL A 22 18.10 -10.20 -6.44
C VAL A 22 17.79 -9.37 -7.67
N ASN A 23 17.30 -10.06 -8.71
CA ASN A 23 16.80 -9.46 -9.94
C ASN A 23 15.32 -9.82 -10.08
N LEU A 24 14.46 -8.84 -10.28
CA LEU A 24 13.01 -8.99 -10.38
C LEU A 24 12.47 -7.93 -11.33
N GLU A 25 11.56 -8.33 -12.18
CA GLU A 25 10.80 -7.43 -13.03
C GLU A 25 9.33 -7.74 -12.87
N ILE A 26 8.50 -6.71 -12.66
CA ILE A 26 7.05 -6.84 -12.47
C ILE A 26 6.35 -6.05 -13.56
N GLU A 27 5.45 -6.71 -14.27
CA GLU A 27 4.62 -6.09 -15.30
C GLU A 27 3.25 -5.63 -14.77
N GLU A 28 2.55 -4.83 -15.57
CA GLU A 28 1.17 -4.44 -15.26
C GLU A 28 0.26 -5.67 -15.21
N ARG A 29 -0.62 -5.69 -14.19
CA ARG A 29 -1.61 -6.76 -13.96
C ARG A 29 -1.02 -8.13 -13.71
N GLU A 30 0.23 -8.19 -13.35
CA GLU A 30 0.90 -9.43 -12.98
C GLU A 30 0.67 -9.73 -11.49
N LEU A 31 0.46 -11.01 -11.18
CA LEU A 31 0.39 -11.53 -9.82
C LEU A 31 1.63 -12.38 -9.55
N ILE A 32 2.48 -11.91 -8.62
CA ILE A 32 3.73 -12.59 -8.27
C ILE A 32 3.64 -13.11 -6.84
N GLY A 33 3.92 -14.40 -6.66
CA GLY A 33 4.09 -15.03 -5.35
C GLY A 33 5.55 -15.13 -4.94
N LEU A 34 5.92 -14.50 -3.81
CA LEU A 34 7.23 -14.64 -3.21
C LEU A 34 7.23 -15.80 -2.20
N ILE A 35 7.77 -16.95 -2.58
CA ILE A 35 7.77 -18.19 -1.80
C ILE A 35 9.19 -18.47 -1.28
N GLY A 36 9.27 -18.99 -0.06
CA GLY A 36 10.54 -19.39 0.56
C GLY A 36 10.39 -19.66 2.05
N PRO A 37 11.35 -20.36 2.67
CA PRO A 37 11.33 -20.67 4.11
C PRO A 37 11.39 -19.40 4.98
N ASN A 38 11.15 -19.58 6.27
CA ASN A 38 11.38 -18.50 7.24
C ASN A 38 12.88 -18.14 7.26
N GLY A 39 13.19 -16.84 7.31
CA GLY A 39 14.55 -16.35 7.22
C GLY A 39 15.13 -16.21 5.79
N ALA A 40 14.40 -16.59 4.74
CA ALA A 40 14.84 -16.45 3.34
C ALA A 40 14.93 -15.00 2.81
N GLY A 41 14.78 -14.00 3.67
CA GLY A 41 14.90 -12.60 3.27
C GLY A 41 13.64 -11.96 2.69
N LYS A 42 12.48 -12.66 2.65
CA LYS A 42 11.22 -12.14 2.06
C LYS A 42 10.81 -10.78 2.66
N THR A 43 10.74 -10.69 3.97
CA THR A 43 10.41 -9.43 4.68
C THR A 43 11.46 -8.36 4.44
N THR A 44 12.74 -8.75 4.35
CA THR A 44 13.83 -7.81 4.03
C THR A 44 13.68 -7.26 2.63
N LEU A 45 13.33 -8.11 1.64
CA LEU A 45 13.06 -7.67 0.28
C LEU A 45 11.87 -6.68 0.25
N PHE A 46 10.75 -6.98 0.90
CA PHE A 46 9.63 -6.03 1.01
C PHE A 46 10.04 -4.71 1.69
N ASN A 47 10.88 -4.78 2.72
CA ASN A 47 11.38 -3.58 3.39
C ASN A 47 12.27 -2.72 2.49
N LEU A 48 13.08 -3.33 1.62
CA LEU A 48 13.88 -2.64 0.61
C LEU A 48 12.98 -1.97 -0.43
N LEU A 49 12.02 -2.71 -0.99
CA LEU A 49 11.11 -2.21 -2.03
C LEU A 49 10.20 -1.08 -1.52
N THR A 50 9.94 -1.03 -0.22
CA THR A 50 9.07 -0.01 0.40
C THR A 50 9.83 1.10 1.13
N GLY A 51 11.17 1.12 1.03
CA GLY A 51 12.02 2.20 1.59
C GLY A 51 12.15 2.18 3.11
N VAL A 52 11.82 1.06 3.76
CA VAL A 52 12.08 0.85 5.20
C VAL A 52 13.57 0.60 5.44
N TYR A 53 14.23 -0.07 4.50
CA TYR A 53 15.68 -0.24 4.47
C TYR A 53 16.26 0.31 3.20
N ASP A 54 17.46 0.90 3.30
CA ASP A 54 18.25 1.28 2.13
C ASP A 54 18.99 0.05 1.59
N PRO A 55 19.05 -0.12 0.26
CA PRO A 55 19.87 -1.16 -0.34
C PRO A 55 21.37 -0.92 -0.04
N SER A 56 22.13 -2.00 0.15
CA SER A 56 23.59 -1.94 0.22
C SER A 56 24.19 -1.85 -1.18
N GLU A 57 23.59 -2.57 -2.16
CA GLU A 57 23.97 -2.57 -3.57
C GLU A 57 22.74 -2.79 -4.44
N GLY A 58 22.87 -2.48 -5.73
CA GLY A 58 21.82 -2.66 -6.72
C GLY A 58 20.90 -1.46 -6.86
N LYS A 59 19.83 -1.65 -7.67
CA LYS A 59 18.89 -0.58 -7.99
C LYS A 59 17.45 -1.07 -7.89
N ILE A 60 16.55 -0.17 -7.51
CA ILE A 60 15.11 -0.35 -7.53
C ILE A 60 14.53 0.79 -8.35
N GLU A 61 13.83 0.47 -9.43
CA GLU A 61 13.27 1.44 -10.36
C GLU A 61 11.76 1.20 -10.50
N LEU A 62 10.97 2.26 -10.38
CA LEU A 62 9.52 2.25 -10.51
C LEU A 62 9.10 3.08 -11.72
N ASN A 63 8.19 2.57 -12.52
CA ASN A 63 7.61 3.33 -13.63
C ASN A 63 6.66 4.40 -13.09
N VAL A 64 7.04 5.64 -13.30
CA VAL A 64 6.24 6.82 -12.95
C VAL A 64 5.92 7.58 -14.23
N GLU A 65 4.66 7.52 -14.67
CA GLU A 65 4.19 8.21 -15.87
C GLU A 65 5.00 7.87 -17.14
N GLY A 66 5.31 6.59 -17.33
CA GLY A 66 6.06 6.11 -18.50
C GLY A 66 7.59 6.19 -18.38
N THR A 67 8.10 6.73 -17.28
CA THR A 67 9.55 6.85 -17.05
C THR A 67 9.98 6.01 -15.85
N MET A 68 11.05 5.22 -16.01
CA MET A 68 11.64 4.46 -14.91
C MET A 68 12.44 5.43 -14.01
N LYS A 69 12.01 5.54 -12.73
CA LYS A 69 12.65 6.37 -11.72
C LYS A 69 13.24 5.52 -10.62
N SER A 70 14.48 5.80 -10.24
CA SER A 70 15.10 5.14 -9.09
C SER A 70 14.37 5.53 -7.80
N ILE A 71 13.99 4.52 -7.02
CA ILE A 71 13.31 4.69 -5.72
C ILE A 71 14.13 4.14 -4.54
N GLY A 72 15.28 3.53 -4.79
CA GLY A 72 16.19 3.07 -3.74
C GLY A 72 16.66 4.23 -2.85
N GLY A 73 16.57 4.06 -1.52
CA GLY A 73 16.92 5.10 -0.55
C GLY A 73 15.88 6.20 -0.35
N LEU A 74 14.75 6.17 -1.07
CA LEU A 74 13.63 7.09 -0.81
C LEU A 74 12.85 6.67 0.43
N LYS A 75 12.34 7.67 1.15
CA LYS A 75 11.51 7.40 2.35
C LYS A 75 10.17 6.73 1.98
N PRO A 76 9.62 5.87 2.87
CA PRO A 76 8.40 5.11 2.59
C PRO A 76 7.21 5.96 2.12
N TYR A 77 7.01 7.15 2.69
CA TYR A 77 5.90 8.02 2.30
C TYR A 77 6.04 8.56 0.87
N VAL A 78 7.28 8.76 0.40
CA VAL A 78 7.56 9.17 -0.99
C VAL A 78 7.23 8.03 -1.94
N ILE A 79 7.71 6.82 -1.64
CA ILE A 79 7.47 5.61 -2.45
C ILE A 79 5.97 5.29 -2.52
N THR A 80 5.25 5.39 -1.40
CA THR A 80 3.79 5.26 -1.39
C THR A 80 3.14 6.35 -2.26
N GLY A 81 3.72 7.55 -2.23
CA GLY A 81 3.30 8.66 -3.08
C GLY A 81 3.45 8.39 -4.57
N LEU A 82 4.40 7.56 -4.97
CA LEU A 82 4.63 7.18 -6.36
C LEU A 82 3.75 6.01 -6.83
N GLY A 83 2.97 5.40 -5.92
CA GLY A 83 1.98 4.37 -6.26
C GLY A 83 2.35 2.97 -5.79
N LEU A 84 3.24 2.80 -4.82
CA LEU A 84 3.58 1.52 -4.26
C LEU A 84 3.01 1.41 -2.84
N ALA A 85 2.03 0.52 -2.63
CA ALA A 85 1.41 0.29 -1.33
C ALA A 85 1.80 -1.07 -0.76
N ARG A 86 1.75 -1.18 0.58
CA ARG A 86 2.01 -2.43 1.31
C ARG A 86 1.02 -2.58 2.46
N THR A 87 0.54 -3.80 2.67
CA THR A 87 -0.04 -4.20 3.95
C THR A 87 1.09 -4.58 4.92
N PHE A 88 0.84 -4.49 6.22
CA PHE A 88 1.84 -4.83 7.24
C PHE A 88 1.44 -6.12 7.96
N GLN A 89 2.42 -6.88 8.48
CA GLN A 89 2.16 -8.06 9.31
C GLN A 89 1.27 -7.73 10.51
N ASN A 90 1.54 -6.59 11.18
CA ASN A 90 0.68 -6.06 12.23
C ASN A 90 -0.36 -5.12 11.63
N ILE A 91 -1.64 -5.43 11.81
CA ILE A 91 -2.76 -4.64 11.30
C ILE A 91 -2.69 -3.21 11.83
N ARG A 92 -2.55 -2.25 10.90
CA ARG A 92 -2.45 -0.81 11.21
C ARG A 92 -3.74 -0.09 10.84
N LEU A 93 -4.82 -0.38 11.55
CA LEU A 93 -6.10 0.32 11.40
C LEU A 93 -6.23 1.46 12.40
N PHE A 94 -7.01 2.47 12.04
CA PHE A 94 -7.50 3.48 12.97
C PHE A 94 -8.65 2.88 13.77
N LYS A 95 -8.31 2.25 14.90
CA LYS A 95 -9.20 1.38 15.69
C LYS A 95 -10.47 2.07 16.17
N ASN A 96 -10.41 3.37 16.45
CA ASN A 96 -11.53 4.18 16.94
C ASN A 96 -12.29 4.91 15.80
N MET A 97 -11.97 4.65 14.55
CA MET A 97 -12.72 5.10 13.38
C MET A 97 -13.61 3.99 12.84
N THR A 98 -14.65 4.35 12.12
CA THR A 98 -15.50 3.37 11.44
C THR A 98 -14.77 2.67 10.30
N VAL A 99 -15.32 1.56 9.83
CA VAL A 99 -14.83 0.84 8.65
C VAL A 99 -14.77 1.78 7.45
N LEU A 100 -15.84 2.54 7.21
CA LEU A 100 -15.92 3.50 6.12
C LEU A 100 -14.88 4.63 6.24
N ASP A 101 -14.74 5.22 7.42
CA ASP A 101 -13.78 6.31 7.63
C ASP A 101 -12.34 5.87 7.46
N ASN A 102 -12.02 4.61 7.83
CA ASN A 102 -10.71 4.03 7.57
C ASN A 102 -10.37 4.01 6.08
N VAL A 103 -11.33 3.68 5.21
CA VAL A 103 -11.15 3.67 3.75
C VAL A 103 -11.11 5.09 3.20
N LYS A 104 -12.04 5.96 3.59
CA LYS A 104 -12.08 7.38 3.15
C LYS A 104 -10.78 8.11 3.46
N LEU A 105 -10.21 7.89 4.64
CA LEU A 105 -8.94 8.53 5.03
C LEU A 105 -7.79 8.13 4.09
N ALA A 106 -7.76 6.89 3.61
CA ALA A 106 -6.74 6.44 2.66
C ALA A 106 -6.90 7.06 1.26
N MET A 107 -8.12 7.51 0.91
CA MET A 107 -8.42 8.18 -0.35
C MET A 107 -8.03 9.67 -0.35
N ASN A 108 -7.64 10.25 0.78
CA ASN A 108 -7.40 11.68 0.95
C ASN A 108 -6.44 12.28 -0.10
N LYS A 109 -5.49 11.49 -0.60
CA LYS A 109 -4.57 11.92 -1.67
C LYS A 109 -5.25 12.09 -3.04
N SER A 110 -6.37 11.40 -3.28
CA SER A 110 -7.13 11.49 -4.54
C SER A 110 -8.20 12.57 -4.54
N VAL A 111 -8.38 13.27 -3.42
CA VAL A 111 -9.39 14.31 -3.22
C VAL A 111 -8.95 15.61 -3.90
N LYS A 112 -9.84 16.18 -4.71
CA LYS A 112 -9.55 17.32 -5.62
C LYS A 112 -10.25 18.62 -5.24
N TYR A 113 -10.60 18.85 -3.98
CA TYR A 113 -11.14 20.16 -3.61
C TYR A 113 -10.06 21.08 -3.02
N SER A 114 -10.16 22.37 -3.29
CA SER A 114 -9.27 23.38 -2.70
C SER A 114 -9.69 23.65 -1.24
N THR A 115 -8.75 24.09 -0.42
CA THR A 115 -9.00 24.51 0.97
C THR A 115 -10.14 25.53 1.05
N LEU A 116 -10.21 26.42 0.07
CA LEU A 116 -11.26 27.46 -0.01
C LEU A 116 -12.64 26.83 -0.24
N ALA A 117 -12.74 25.84 -1.13
CA ALA A 117 -14.00 25.11 -1.38
C ALA A 117 -14.49 24.35 -0.16
N THR A 118 -13.58 23.84 0.67
CA THR A 118 -13.88 23.17 1.94
C THR A 118 -14.45 24.15 2.97
N ILE A 119 -13.79 25.31 3.16
CA ILE A 119 -14.20 26.32 4.13
C ILE A 119 -15.57 26.92 3.77
N LEU A 120 -15.78 27.23 2.49
CA LEU A 120 -17.03 27.84 1.99
C LEU A 120 -18.11 26.81 1.68
N ARG A 121 -17.87 25.51 1.87
CA ARG A 121 -18.80 24.41 1.58
C ARG A 121 -19.47 24.54 0.20
N LEU A 122 -18.65 24.82 -0.82
CA LEU A 122 -19.14 24.98 -2.19
C LEU A 122 -19.75 23.68 -2.72
N PRO A 123 -20.64 23.72 -3.75
CA PRO A 123 -21.23 22.52 -4.35
C PRO A 123 -20.19 21.50 -4.87
N SER A 124 -18.97 21.96 -5.24
CA SER A 124 -17.86 21.11 -5.62
C SER A 124 -17.35 20.25 -4.46
N TYR A 125 -17.37 20.76 -3.23
CA TYR A 125 -17.03 19.99 -2.03
C TYR A 125 -18.01 18.83 -1.83
N TYR A 126 -19.33 19.06 -1.87
CA TYR A 126 -20.33 18.01 -1.68
C TYR A 126 -20.29 16.94 -2.77
N ARG A 127 -20.05 17.33 -4.03
CA ARG A 127 -19.87 16.35 -5.13
C ARG A 127 -18.68 15.47 -4.92
N GLU A 128 -17.56 16.02 -4.46
CA GLU A 128 -16.34 15.26 -4.22
C GLU A 128 -16.49 14.32 -3.01
N GLU A 129 -17.11 14.78 -1.93
CA GLU A 129 -17.46 13.94 -0.77
C GLU A 129 -18.36 12.77 -1.16
N GLN A 130 -19.36 13.01 -2.01
CA GLN A 130 -20.22 11.96 -2.53
C GLN A 130 -19.43 10.94 -3.39
N ARG A 131 -18.55 11.41 -4.26
CA ARG A 131 -17.67 10.56 -5.05
C ARG A 131 -16.77 9.67 -4.17
N VAL A 132 -16.15 10.27 -3.16
CA VAL A 132 -15.29 9.54 -2.20
C VAL A 132 -16.10 8.50 -1.43
N LEU A 133 -17.32 8.85 -1.01
CA LEU A 133 -18.22 7.94 -0.33
C LEU A 133 -18.57 6.73 -1.21
N GLU A 134 -18.99 6.96 -2.45
CA GLU A 134 -19.36 5.90 -3.39
C GLU A 134 -18.17 4.99 -3.73
N GLU A 135 -17.00 5.56 -3.97
CA GLU A 135 -15.78 4.77 -4.19
C GLU A 135 -15.39 3.94 -2.96
N ALA A 136 -15.50 4.51 -1.76
CA ALA A 136 -15.20 3.80 -0.52
C ALA A 136 -16.16 2.63 -0.29
N VAL A 137 -17.47 2.84 -0.53
CA VAL A 137 -18.48 1.77 -0.40
C VAL A 137 -18.20 0.64 -1.40
N LYS A 138 -17.90 0.96 -2.66
CA LYS A 138 -17.51 -0.05 -3.67
C LYS A 138 -16.31 -0.89 -3.24
N LEU A 139 -15.29 -0.27 -2.64
CA LEU A 139 -14.14 -1.02 -2.11
C LEU A 139 -14.54 -1.93 -0.94
N LEU A 140 -15.46 -1.47 -0.09
CA LEU A 140 -15.98 -2.29 1.00
C LEU A 140 -16.84 -3.46 0.50
N GLU A 141 -17.59 -3.29 -0.60
CA GLU A 141 -18.31 -4.36 -1.27
C GLU A 141 -17.35 -5.45 -1.79
N VAL A 142 -16.26 -5.05 -2.45
CA VAL A 142 -15.22 -5.97 -2.97
C VAL A 142 -14.64 -6.86 -1.87
N VAL A 143 -14.44 -6.32 -0.66
CA VAL A 143 -13.89 -7.09 0.48
C VAL A 143 -14.98 -7.71 1.38
N GLY A 144 -16.27 -7.51 1.05
CA GLY A 144 -17.41 -8.05 1.81
C GLY A 144 -17.61 -7.39 3.18
N LEU A 145 -17.41 -6.08 3.27
CA LEU A 145 -17.56 -5.29 4.50
C LEU A 145 -18.59 -4.15 4.38
N ALA A 146 -19.35 -4.06 3.29
CA ALA A 146 -20.30 -2.97 3.04
C ALA A 146 -21.37 -2.82 4.14
N GLU A 147 -21.89 -3.95 4.66
CA GLU A 147 -22.89 -3.92 5.74
C GLU A 147 -22.35 -3.45 7.09
N LYS A 148 -21.01 -3.41 7.24
CA LYS A 148 -20.31 -3.01 8.47
C LYS A 148 -19.68 -1.62 8.40
N GLN A 149 -20.06 -0.83 7.42
CA GLN A 149 -19.45 0.49 7.18
C GLN A 149 -19.45 1.44 8.39
N THR A 150 -20.48 1.36 9.25
CA THR A 150 -20.61 2.16 10.48
C THR A 150 -19.98 1.53 11.71
N THR A 151 -19.53 0.27 11.62
CA THR A 151 -18.88 -0.45 12.74
C THR A 151 -17.49 0.14 12.99
N LEU A 152 -17.11 0.28 14.26
CA LEU A 152 -15.73 0.66 14.62
C LEU A 152 -14.76 -0.45 14.24
N ALA A 153 -13.62 -0.09 13.67
CA ALA A 153 -12.63 -1.07 13.18
C ALA A 153 -12.14 -2.02 14.30
N LYS A 154 -12.04 -1.56 15.54
CA LYS A 154 -11.66 -2.40 16.70
C LYS A 154 -12.68 -3.51 17.01
N ASN A 155 -13.93 -3.36 16.60
CA ASN A 155 -15.01 -4.32 16.87
C ASN A 155 -15.12 -5.39 15.78
N LEU A 156 -14.31 -5.32 14.73
CA LEU A 156 -14.25 -6.34 13.70
C LEU A 156 -13.46 -7.57 14.17
N PRO A 157 -13.90 -8.79 13.82
CA PRO A 157 -13.05 -9.99 13.92
C PRO A 157 -11.74 -9.81 13.15
N TYR A 158 -10.66 -10.49 13.57
CA TYR A 158 -9.33 -10.37 12.97
C TYR A 158 -9.31 -10.51 11.45
N GLY A 159 -9.98 -11.52 10.89
CA GLY A 159 -10.04 -11.71 9.44
C GLY A 159 -10.72 -10.55 8.69
N GLN A 160 -11.71 -9.89 9.33
CA GLN A 160 -12.36 -8.71 8.76
C GLN A 160 -11.50 -7.45 8.90
N GLN A 161 -10.71 -7.34 9.97
CA GLN A 161 -9.71 -6.27 10.09
C GLN A 161 -8.67 -6.38 8.96
N ARG A 162 -8.24 -7.60 8.60
CA ARG A 162 -7.33 -7.84 7.47
C ARG A 162 -7.96 -7.42 6.13
N LYS A 163 -9.23 -7.76 5.90
CA LYS A 163 -9.97 -7.31 4.72
C LYS A 163 -10.05 -5.78 4.65
N LEU A 164 -10.29 -5.11 5.78
CA LEU A 164 -10.31 -3.66 5.86
C LEU A 164 -8.93 -3.04 5.56
N GLU A 165 -7.84 -3.66 6.01
CA GLU A 165 -6.47 -3.21 5.70
C GLU A 165 -6.21 -3.27 4.18
N ILE A 166 -6.64 -4.35 3.53
CA ILE A 166 -6.54 -4.48 2.06
C ILE A 166 -7.37 -3.40 1.36
N ALA A 167 -8.61 -3.18 1.79
CA ALA A 167 -9.47 -2.13 1.24
C ALA A 167 -8.81 -0.73 1.36
N ARG A 168 -8.18 -0.43 2.49
CA ARG A 168 -7.41 0.81 2.69
C ARG A 168 -6.23 0.92 1.74
N ALA A 169 -5.49 -0.17 1.55
CA ALA A 169 -4.35 -0.17 0.64
C ALA A 169 -4.80 0.06 -0.82
N LEU A 170 -5.91 -0.56 -1.23
CA LEU A 170 -6.53 -0.36 -2.55
C LEU A 170 -7.09 1.07 -2.73
N ALA A 171 -7.61 1.67 -1.66
CA ALA A 171 -8.16 3.03 -1.68
C ALA A 171 -7.11 4.09 -2.07
N ALA A 172 -5.84 3.84 -1.81
CA ALA A 172 -4.73 4.68 -2.26
C ALA A 172 -4.46 4.58 -3.78
N LYS A 173 -5.20 3.73 -4.51
CA LYS A 173 -5.05 3.45 -5.97
C LYS A 173 -3.59 3.15 -6.34
N PRO A 174 -2.95 2.17 -5.69
CA PRO A 174 -1.55 1.87 -5.96
C PRO A 174 -1.36 1.23 -7.34
N LYS A 175 -0.20 1.43 -7.95
CA LYS A 175 0.26 0.70 -9.15
C LYS A 175 0.69 -0.72 -8.78
N ILE A 176 1.31 -0.87 -7.60
CA ILE A 176 1.72 -2.16 -7.03
C ILE A 176 1.24 -2.23 -5.59
N LEU A 177 0.61 -3.34 -5.25
CA LEU A 177 0.22 -3.67 -3.88
C LEU A 177 1.01 -4.89 -3.39
N PHE A 178 1.84 -4.70 -2.38
CA PHE A 178 2.50 -5.78 -1.65
C PHE A 178 1.60 -6.27 -0.52
N LEU A 179 1.26 -7.55 -0.57
CA LEU A 179 0.52 -8.23 0.49
C LEU A 179 1.52 -9.04 1.32
N ASP A 180 1.76 -8.59 2.56
CA ASP A 180 2.60 -9.32 3.50
C ASP A 180 1.72 -10.35 4.24
N GLU A 181 2.12 -11.62 4.24
CA GLU A 181 1.34 -12.68 4.88
C GLU A 181 1.24 -12.43 6.39
N PRO A 182 0.07 -12.70 6.99
CA PRO A 182 -0.01 -12.76 8.45
C PRO A 182 0.87 -13.91 8.96
N PRO A 183 1.46 -13.81 10.16
CA PRO A 183 2.07 -14.97 10.78
C PRO A 183 1.01 -16.08 10.87
N PRO A 184 1.38 -17.34 10.64
CA PRO A 184 0.47 -18.46 10.87
C PRO A 184 -0.01 -18.37 12.32
N GLY A 185 -1.34 -18.36 12.52
CA GLY A 185 -1.99 -18.41 13.83
C GLY A 185 -1.76 -19.74 14.53
#